data_bd368fc4cc887607c46225aed73b96d2
#
_entry.id   bd368fc4cc887607c46225aed73b96d2
#
_cell.length_a   1.000
_cell.length_b   1.000
_cell.length_c   1.000
_cell.angle_alpha   90.00
_cell.angle_beta   90.00
_cell.angle_gamma   90.00
#
_symmetry.space_group_name_H-M   'P 1'
#
loop_
_entity.id
_entity.type
_entity.pdbx_description
1 polymer ?
#
loop_
_entity_poly.entity_id
_entity_poly.type
_entity_poly.pdbx_seq_one_letter_code
_entity_poly.pdbx_strand_id
1 'polypeptide(L)'
;IITIECGYDEEDVSIINVDSKGIKRIRKDAFKPFIWVKNSAAVRLFNGDRKLISSKMRQYGIGVKRLTTTFTKEEVSDRLESGYKFMFYAKTKMSYSKFQRFFTEGGVPIHEKQKKDSIVQPQSNREFLGVTPVEQYMIESGKRLFKGYESYNELNRLTFDLETQGL
;
A
#
# COMPACT_ATOMS: atom_id res chain seq x y z
N ILE A 1 6.84 -19.52 -1.52
CA ILE A 1 5.54 -18.83 -1.47
C ILE A 1 4.92 -18.87 -2.85
N ILE A 2 3.72 -19.39 -2.96
CA ILE A 2 2.99 -19.46 -4.24
C ILE A 2 1.88 -18.43 -4.32
N THR A 3 1.36 -17.99 -3.16
CA THR A 3 0.32 -16.94 -3.11
C THR A 3 0.42 -16.15 -1.83
N ILE A 4 0.02 -14.87 -1.90
CA ILE A 4 -0.16 -13.95 -0.79
C ILE A 4 -1.54 -13.33 -0.95
N GLU A 5 -2.34 -13.37 0.11
CA GLU A 5 -3.71 -12.84 0.13
C GLU A 5 -3.89 -11.89 1.31
N CYS A 6 -4.52 -10.76 1.06
CA CYS A 6 -4.89 -9.79 2.09
C CYS A 6 -6.03 -8.92 1.58
N GLY A 7 -7.16 -8.99 2.24
CA GLY A 7 -8.30 -8.11 1.98
C GLY A 7 -8.11 -6.74 2.61
N TYR A 8 -8.92 -5.76 2.17
CA TYR A 8 -8.87 -4.38 2.68
C TYR A 8 -9.29 -4.28 4.16
N ASP A 9 -10.13 -5.18 4.62
CA ASP A 9 -10.63 -5.24 6.01
C ASP A 9 -9.86 -6.23 6.89
N GLU A 10 -8.85 -6.92 6.34
CA GLU A 10 -8.04 -7.89 7.05
C GLU A 10 -6.83 -7.23 7.71
N GLU A 11 -6.51 -7.67 8.93
CA GLU A 11 -5.32 -7.23 9.67
C GLU A 11 -4.14 -8.20 9.52
N ASP A 12 -4.37 -9.36 8.91
CA ASP A 12 -3.38 -10.39 8.68
C ASP A 12 -3.30 -10.76 7.21
N VAL A 13 -2.10 -11.00 6.76
CA VAL A 13 -1.79 -11.49 5.40
C VAL A 13 -1.68 -13.01 5.45
N SER A 14 -2.41 -13.70 4.59
CA SER A 14 -2.29 -15.14 4.41
C SER A 14 -1.20 -15.46 3.39
N ILE A 15 -0.20 -16.23 3.80
CA ILE A 15 0.92 -16.64 2.95
C ILE A 15 0.78 -18.14 2.71
N ILE A 16 0.64 -18.52 1.46
CA ILE A 16 0.48 -19.89 1.04
C ILE A 16 1.79 -20.41 0.47
N ASN A 17 2.31 -21.44 1.10
CA ASN A 17 3.49 -22.17 0.66
C ASN A 17 3.10 -23.59 0.24
N VAL A 18 3.84 -24.15 -0.70
CA VAL A 18 3.81 -25.58 -1.01
C VAL A 18 5.20 -26.14 -0.77
N ASP A 19 5.29 -27.22 -0.02
CA ASP A 19 6.57 -27.90 0.23
C ASP A 19 6.94 -28.84 -0.94
N SER A 20 8.12 -29.45 -0.85
CA SER A 20 8.63 -30.36 -1.88
C SER A 20 7.77 -31.62 -2.08
N LYS A 21 6.86 -31.91 -1.15
CA LYS A 21 5.90 -33.02 -1.24
C LYS A 21 4.54 -32.58 -1.78
N GLY A 22 4.39 -31.31 -2.20
CA GLY A 22 3.14 -30.74 -2.68
C GLY A 22 2.14 -30.38 -1.56
N ILE A 23 2.56 -30.41 -0.30
CA ILE A 23 1.67 -30.11 0.83
C ILE A 23 1.53 -28.60 0.98
N LYS A 24 0.29 -28.13 0.91
CA LYS A 24 -0.08 -26.72 1.11
C LYS A 24 -0.01 -26.35 2.59
N ARG A 25 0.70 -25.27 2.90
CA ARG A 25 0.77 -24.70 4.25
C ARG A 25 0.37 -23.24 4.19
N ILE A 26 -0.48 -22.82 5.10
CA ILE A 26 -0.93 -21.42 5.26
C ILE A 26 -0.33 -20.87 6.53
N ARG A 27 0.34 -19.73 6.40
CA ARG A 27 0.84 -18.93 7.53
C ARG A 27 0.21 -17.55 7.47
N LYS A 28 -0.06 -16.97 8.63
CA LYS A 28 -0.52 -15.60 8.76
C LYS A 28 0.60 -14.71 9.29
N ASP A 29 0.78 -13.55 8.66
CA ASP A 29 1.66 -12.48 9.12
C ASP A 29 0.84 -11.22 9.35
N ALA A 30 1.26 -10.36 10.29
CA ALA A 30 0.61 -9.09 10.54
C ALA A 30 0.72 -8.16 9.33
N PHE A 31 -0.38 -7.53 8.95
CA PHE A 31 -0.42 -6.50 7.94
C PHE A 31 -0.25 -5.12 8.58
N LYS A 32 0.63 -4.29 8.01
CA LYS A 32 0.88 -2.91 8.43
C LYS A 32 0.81 -2.00 7.22
N PRO A 33 -0.34 -1.38 6.95
CA PRO A 33 -0.50 -0.52 5.80
C PRO A 33 0.38 0.72 5.85
N PHE A 34 0.73 1.21 4.66
CA PHE A 34 1.43 2.47 4.47
C PHE A 34 0.97 3.17 3.19
N ILE A 35 1.27 4.46 3.09
CA ILE A 35 0.98 5.28 1.90
C ILE A 35 1.99 6.41 1.78
N TRP A 36 2.35 6.76 0.55
CA TRP A 36 3.15 7.95 0.26
C TRP A 36 2.24 9.14 -0.01
N VAL A 37 2.57 10.28 0.58
CA VAL A 37 1.74 11.48 0.57
C VAL A 37 2.58 12.70 0.17
N LYS A 38 2.04 13.53 -0.73
CA LYS A 38 2.60 14.83 -1.09
C LYS A 38 2.38 15.86 0.03
N ASN A 39 3.20 16.90 0.05
CA ASN A 39 3.05 17.99 1.02
C ASN A 39 1.68 18.66 0.95
N SER A 40 1.14 18.84 -0.25
CA SER A 40 -0.18 19.44 -0.47
C SER A 40 -1.32 18.73 0.28
N ALA A 41 -1.29 17.40 0.31
CA ALA A 41 -2.26 16.63 1.08
C ALA A 41 -1.95 16.61 2.58
N ALA A 42 -0.67 16.49 2.95
CA ALA A 42 -0.26 16.43 4.35
C ALA A 42 -0.62 17.72 5.12
N VAL A 43 -0.52 18.89 4.50
CA VAL A 43 -0.86 20.16 5.13
C VAL A 43 -2.37 20.38 5.32
N ARG A 44 -3.20 19.66 4.57
CA ARG A 44 -4.67 19.71 4.69
C ARG A 44 -5.23 18.77 5.74
N LEU A 45 -4.48 17.76 6.16
CA LEU A 45 -4.92 16.83 7.20
C LEU A 45 -5.36 17.61 8.45
N PHE A 46 -6.61 17.37 8.89
CA PHE A 46 -7.20 18.03 10.06
C PHE A 46 -7.05 19.56 10.02
N ASN A 47 -7.22 20.16 8.83
CA ASN A 47 -7.05 21.59 8.59
C ASN A 47 -5.68 22.16 9.03
N GLY A 48 -4.64 21.34 9.05
CA GLY A 48 -3.30 21.72 9.46
C GLY A 48 -3.11 21.88 10.97
N ASP A 49 -4.08 21.48 11.79
CA ASP A 49 -3.94 21.50 13.25
C ASP A 49 -2.97 20.41 13.73
N ARG A 50 -1.74 20.82 14.02
CA ARG A 50 -0.65 19.91 14.43
C ARG A 50 -0.96 19.14 15.70
N LYS A 51 -1.67 19.74 16.66
CA LYS A 51 -2.03 19.08 17.92
C LYS A 51 -3.06 18.00 17.68
N LEU A 52 -4.06 18.31 16.87
CA LEU A 52 -5.10 17.35 16.48
C LEU A 52 -4.52 16.21 15.64
N ILE A 53 -3.65 16.51 14.66
CA ILE A 53 -2.93 15.50 13.86
C ILE A 53 -2.18 14.54 14.78
N SER A 54 -1.37 15.05 15.71
CA SER A 54 -0.57 14.23 16.63
C SER A 54 -1.45 13.38 17.55
N SER A 55 -2.58 13.93 18.03
CA SER A 55 -3.54 13.19 18.85
C SER A 55 -4.20 12.06 18.06
N LYS A 56 -4.66 12.33 16.84
CA LYS A 56 -5.29 11.36 15.96
C LYS A 56 -4.33 10.29 15.49
N MET A 57 -3.10 10.65 15.14
CA MET A 57 -2.05 9.67 14.80
C MET A 57 -1.80 8.70 15.96
N ARG A 58 -1.76 9.20 17.17
CA ARG A 58 -1.62 8.39 18.39
C ARG A 58 -2.81 7.47 18.60
N GLN A 59 -4.03 7.99 18.45
CA GLN A 59 -5.28 7.24 18.57
C GLN A 59 -5.36 6.09 17.56
N TYR A 60 -4.97 6.32 16.31
CA TYR A 60 -4.98 5.31 15.24
C TYR A 60 -3.74 4.41 15.23
N GLY A 61 -2.69 4.74 15.97
CA GLY A 61 -1.43 4.01 15.91
C GLY A 61 -0.67 4.20 14.60
N ILE A 62 -0.71 5.42 14.05
CA ILE A 62 -0.06 5.80 12.80
C ILE A 62 1.21 6.58 13.07
N GLY A 63 2.26 6.28 12.33
CA GLY A 63 3.50 7.03 12.27
C GLY A 63 3.68 7.73 10.94
N VAL A 64 4.60 8.68 10.88
CA VAL A 64 5.00 9.38 9.66
C VAL A 64 6.52 9.45 9.56
N LYS A 65 7.03 9.22 8.36
CA LYS A 65 8.44 9.43 8.01
C LYS A 65 8.52 10.47 6.91
N ARG A 66 9.48 11.40 7.05
CA ARG A 66 9.86 12.26 5.95
C ARG A 66 10.78 11.49 5.02
N LEU A 67 10.48 11.50 3.73
CA LEU A 67 11.33 10.89 2.73
C LEU A 67 12.55 11.78 2.51
N THR A 68 13.74 11.23 2.75
CA THR A 68 15.01 11.88 2.44
C THR A 68 15.46 11.46 1.06
N THR A 69 15.90 12.42 0.24
CA THR A 69 16.46 12.16 -1.07
C THR A 69 17.96 12.43 -1.06
N THR A 70 18.75 11.58 -1.72
CA THR A 70 20.20 11.74 -1.90
C THR A 70 20.55 12.54 -3.16
N PHE A 71 19.61 13.30 -3.70
CA PHE A 71 19.77 14.05 -4.94
C PHE A 71 20.49 15.40 -4.73
N THR A 72 21.03 15.96 -5.80
CA THR A 72 21.65 17.30 -5.81
C THR A 72 20.64 18.39 -5.45
N LYS A 73 21.11 19.57 -5.02
CA LYS A 73 20.23 20.68 -4.61
C LYS A 73 19.24 21.10 -5.70
N GLU A 74 19.63 21.06 -6.97
CA GLU A 74 18.77 21.42 -8.10
C GLU A 74 17.70 20.36 -8.38
N GLU A 75 18.08 19.07 -8.37
CA GLU A 75 17.11 17.96 -8.49
C GLU A 75 16.14 17.90 -7.31
N VAL A 76 16.59 18.32 -6.13
CA VAL A 76 15.76 18.40 -4.92
C VAL A 76 14.70 19.50 -5.05
N SER A 77 15.01 20.66 -5.66
CA SER A 77 14.05 21.77 -5.80
C SER A 77 12.83 21.33 -6.61
N ASP A 78 13.00 20.80 -7.79
CA ASP A 78 11.90 20.39 -8.67
C ASP A 78 11.10 19.21 -8.11
N ARG A 79 11.77 18.25 -7.45
CA ARG A 79 11.12 17.08 -6.84
C ARG A 79 10.48 17.36 -5.50
N LEU A 80 10.98 18.34 -4.72
CA LEU A 80 10.37 18.75 -3.46
C LEU A 80 9.01 19.42 -3.64
N GLU A 81 8.77 20.07 -4.76
CA GLU A 81 7.48 20.69 -5.05
C GLU A 81 6.47 19.68 -5.61
N SER A 82 6.92 18.72 -6.43
CA SER A 82 6.06 17.77 -7.15
C SER A 82 6.05 16.35 -6.59
N GLY A 83 7.02 15.96 -5.77
CA GLY A 83 7.22 14.58 -5.27
C GLY A 83 6.50 14.25 -3.97
N TYR A 84 6.48 12.96 -3.64
CA TYR A 84 5.99 12.47 -2.36
C TYR A 84 7.02 12.74 -1.28
N LYS A 85 6.62 13.48 -0.22
CA LYS A 85 7.52 13.88 0.88
C LYS A 85 7.39 13.03 2.12
N PHE A 86 6.26 12.40 2.31
CA PHE A 86 5.95 11.69 3.54
C PHE A 86 5.49 10.27 3.24
N MET A 87 5.85 9.36 4.13
CA MET A 87 5.26 8.04 4.21
C MET A 87 4.53 7.92 5.54
N PHE A 88 3.21 7.77 5.50
CA PHE A 88 2.40 7.40 6.66
C PHE A 88 2.33 5.90 6.75
N TYR A 89 2.44 5.34 7.93
CA TYR A 89 2.46 3.90 8.15
C TYR A 89 1.80 3.50 9.47
N ALA A 90 1.22 2.31 9.52
CA ALA A 90 0.73 1.73 10.75
C ALA A 90 1.88 1.19 11.60
N LYS A 91 1.92 1.57 12.88
CA LYS A 91 2.95 1.10 13.83
C LYS A 91 2.74 -0.36 14.25
N THR A 92 1.49 -0.79 14.28
CA THR A 92 1.07 -2.15 14.63
C THR A 92 0.19 -2.71 13.52
N LYS A 93 -0.20 -3.98 13.61
CA LYS A 93 -1.09 -4.58 12.63
C LYS A 93 -2.41 -3.81 12.55
N MET A 94 -2.89 -3.60 11.36
CA MET A 94 -4.08 -2.83 11.08
C MET A 94 -4.62 -3.18 9.70
N SER A 95 -5.96 -3.19 9.53
CA SER A 95 -6.57 -3.29 8.20
C SER A 95 -6.35 -2.01 7.39
N TYR A 96 -6.31 -2.14 6.08
CA TYR A 96 -6.18 -0.98 5.19
C TYR A 96 -7.38 -0.04 5.32
N SER A 97 -8.60 -0.58 5.45
CA SER A 97 -9.81 0.22 5.67
C SER A 97 -9.74 1.08 6.93
N LYS A 98 -9.20 0.55 8.03
CA LYS A 98 -8.99 1.33 9.26
C LYS A 98 -7.96 2.42 9.06
N PHE A 99 -6.86 2.12 8.35
CA PHE A 99 -5.83 3.09 8.00
C PHE A 99 -6.39 4.23 7.13
N GLN A 100 -7.24 3.91 6.15
CA GLN A 100 -7.90 4.91 5.31
C GLN A 100 -8.83 5.83 6.10
N ARG A 101 -9.49 5.35 7.16
CA ARG A 101 -10.37 6.17 8.01
C ARG A 101 -9.66 7.35 8.62
N PHE A 102 -8.41 7.21 9.01
CA PHE A 102 -7.61 8.33 9.52
C PHE A 102 -7.55 9.50 8.53
N PHE A 103 -7.30 9.20 7.26
CA PHE A 103 -7.23 10.23 6.21
C PHE A 103 -8.61 10.81 5.90
N THR A 104 -9.64 9.97 5.83
CA THR A 104 -11.03 10.42 5.61
C THR A 104 -11.50 11.33 6.74
N GLU A 105 -11.23 10.98 7.98
CA GLU A 105 -11.54 11.81 9.16
C GLU A 105 -10.75 13.12 9.13
N GLY A 106 -9.53 13.10 8.65
CA GLY A 106 -8.68 14.27 8.46
C GLY A 106 -9.04 15.14 7.25
N GLY A 107 -10.11 14.83 6.52
CA GLY A 107 -10.56 15.60 5.35
C GLY A 107 -9.74 15.35 4.07
N VAL A 108 -8.91 14.32 4.04
CA VAL A 108 -8.10 13.93 2.87
C VAL A 108 -8.37 12.45 2.54
N PRO A 109 -9.51 12.13 1.92
CA PRO A 109 -9.84 10.76 1.59
C PRO A 109 -8.86 10.18 0.57
N ILE A 110 -8.26 9.03 0.89
CA ILE A 110 -7.31 8.32 0.02
C ILE A 110 -7.96 7.15 -0.73
N HIS A 111 -9.28 7.21 -0.92
CA HIS A 111 -10.00 6.19 -1.67
C HIS A 111 -9.72 6.33 -3.16
N GLU A 112 -9.21 5.28 -3.77
CA GLU A 112 -9.33 5.10 -5.20
C GLU A 112 -10.79 4.75 -5.51
N LYS A 113 -11.67 5.75 -5.66
CA LYS A 113 -12.88 5.54 -6.42
C LYS A 113 -12.45 5.41 -7.88
N GLN A 114 -12.27 4.20 -8.34
CA GLN A 114 -12.32 3.92 -9.77
C GLN A 114 -13.75 4.27 -10.23
N LYS A 115 -13.95 5.51 -10.63
CA LYS A 115 -15.06 5.85 -11.52
C LYS A 115 -14.76 5.11 -12.81
N LYS A 116 -15.65 4.23 -13.23
CA LYS A 116 -15.56 3.45 -14.48
C LYS A 116 -15.26 4.28 -15.73
N ASP A 117 -15.40 5.61 -15.68
CA ASP A 117 -15.28 6.54 -16.79
C ASP A 117 -14.24 7.65 -16.55
N SER A 118 -13.41 7.57 -15.53
CA SER A 118 -12.38 8.59 -15.34
C SER A 118 -11.12 8.23 -16.10
N ILE A 119 -10.71 9.11 -17.00
CA ILE A 119 -9.36 9.16 -17.56
C ILE A 119 -8.39 9.00 -16.38
N VAL A 120 -7.60 7.92 -16.39
CA VAL A 120 -6.60 7.66 -15.37
C VAL A 120 -5.67 8.86 -15.30
N GLN A 121 -5.77 9.67 -14.24
CA GLN A 121 -4.84 10.79 -14.07
C GLN A 121 -3.42 10.22 -13.97
N PRO A 122 -2.43 10.83 -14.65
CA PRO A 122 -1.04 10.44 -14.53
C PRO A 122 -0.64 10.38 -13.05
N GLN A 123 0.12 9.37 -12.65
CA GLN A 123 0.56 9.19 -11.26
C GLN A 123 1.24 10.45 -10.68
N SER A 124 1.89 11.24 -11.54
CA SER A 124 2.54 12.51 -11.17
C SER A 124 1.58 13.56 -10.57
N ASN A 125 0.28 13.48 -10.87
CA ASN A 125 -0.71 14.45 -10.38
C ASN A 125 -1.47 13.99 -9.12
N ARG A 126 -1.26 12.75 -8.67
CA ARG A 126 -1.91 12.23 -7.47
C ARG A 126 -1.23 12.77 -6.22
N GLU A 127 -2.01 13.24 -5.25
CA GLU A 127 -1.50 13.74 -3.95
C GLU A 127 -1.02 12.62 -3.03
N PHE A 128 -1.44 11.40 -3.29
CA PHE A 128 -1.03 10.21 -2.54
C PHE A 128 -0.85 9.03 -3.50
N LEU A 129 0.08 8.15 -3.15
CA LEU A 129 0.35 6.90 -3.85
C LEU A 129 0.16 5.75 -2.89
N GLY A 130 -0.87 4.97 -3.13
CA GLY A 130 -1.13 3.69 -2.46
C GLY A 130 -1.04 2.55 -3.48
N VAL A 131 -0.65 1.40 -2.98
CA VAL A 131 -0.69 0.14 -3.72
C VAL A 131 -1.58 -0.84 -2.95
N THR A 132 -1.96 -1.95 -3.56
CA THR A 132 -2.84 -2.95 -2.91
C THR A 132 -2.23 -3.48 -1.60
N PRO A 133 -3.05 -3.99 -0.65
CA PRO A 133 -2.53 -4.56 0.59
C PRO A 133 -1.48 -5.65 0.37
N VAL A 134 -1.65 -6.50 -0.63
CA VAL A 134 -0.68 -7.54 -0.99
C VAL A 134 0.65 -6.95 -1.44
N GLU A 135 0.61 -5.95 -2.32
CA GLU A 135 1.82 -5.25 -2.80
C GLU A 135 2.53 -4.53 -1.66
N GLN A 136 1.79 -3.85 -0.77
CA GLN A 136 2.35 -3.20 0.42
C GLN A 136 3.10 -4.20 1.29
N TYR A 137 2.49 -5.35 1.55
CA TYR A 137 3.11 -6.40 2.34
C TYR A 137 4.38 -6.95 1.66
N MET A 138 4.36 -7.15 0.34
CA MET A 138 5.53 -7.62 -0.39
C MET A 138 6.67 -6.60 -0.35
N ILE A 139 6.36 -5.31 -0.49
CA ILE A 139 7.35 -4.21 -0.41
C ILE A 139 7.98 -4.18 0.98
N GLU A 140 7.17 -4.19 2.04
CA GLU A 140 7.66 -4.08 3.42
C GLU A 140 8.44 -5.31 3.87
N SER A 141 7.95 -6.50 3.56
CA SER A 141 8.54 -7.77 4.01
C SER A 141 9.72 -8.25 3.15
N GLY A 142 9.87 -7.69 1.93
CA GLY A 142 10.83 -8.18 0.93
C GLY A 142 10.53 -9.59 0.41
N LYS A 143 9.34 -10.13 0.72
CA LYS A 143 8.95 -11.46 0.25
C LYS A 143 8.62 -11.43 -1.24
N ARG A 144 8.95 -12.52 -1.91
CA ARG A 144 8.72 -12.70 -3.35
C ARG A 144 7.94 -13.97 -3.60
N LEU A 145 7.01 -13.90 -4.54
CA LEU A 145 6.35 -15.10 -5.07
C LEU A 145 7.37 -15.94 -5.85
N PHE A 146 7.18 -17.24 -5.79
CA PHE A 146 7.98 -18.20 -6.56
C PHE A 146 9.51 -18.14 -6.32
N LYS A 147 9.94 -17.62 -5.18
CA LYS A 147 11.36 -17.63 -4.80
C LYS A 147 11.85 -19.08 -4.66
N GLY A 148 12.93 -19.41 -5.33
CA GLY A 148 13.51 -20.77 -5.36
C GLY A 148 13.13 -21.57 -6.61
N TYR A 149 12.25 -21.06 -7.48
CA TYR A 149 12.00 -21.61 -8.80
C TYR A 149 12.96 -20.94 -9.80
N GLU A 150 13.80 -21.73 -10.43
CA GLU A 150 14.83 -21.23 -11.37
C GLU A 150 14.34 -21.27 -12.82
N SER A 151 13.33 -22.09 -13.10
CA SER A 151 12.79 -22.30 -14.44
C SER A 151 11.27 -22.15 -14.45
N TYR A 152 10.74 -21.58 -15.53
CA TYR A 152 9.30 -21.51 -15.79
C TYR A 152 8.63 -22.89 -15.83
N ASN A 153 9.35 -23.89 -16.29
CA ASN A 153 8.85 -25.27 -16.40
C ASN A 153 8.63 -25.96 -15.04
N GLU A 154 9.22 -25.42 -13.97
CA GLU A 154 8.99 -25.91 -12.60
C GLU A 154 7.65 -25.46 -12.02
N LEU A 155 6.98 -24.52 -12.70
CA LEU A 155 5.69 -23.98 -12.30
C LEU A 155 4.57 -24.69 -13.07
N ASN A 156 3.84 -25.56 -12.40
CA ASN A 156 2.56 -26.04 -12.92
C ASN A 156 1.55 -24.88 -12.86
N ARG A 157 1.38 -24.18 -13.99
CA ARG A 157 0.43 -23.08 -14.12
C ARG A 157 -0.87 -23.58 -14.72
N LEU A 158 -1.97 -23.22 -14.06
CA LEU A 158 -3.29 -23.28 -14.62
C LEU A 158 -3.82 -21.85 -14.68
N THR A 159 -3.91 -21.30 -15.89
CA THR A 159 -4.47 -19.97 -16.11
C THR A 159 -5.91 -20.15 -16.60
N PHE A 160 -6.86 -19.58 -15.87
CA PHE A 160 -8.25 -19.48 -16.31
C PHE A 160 -8.50 -18.03 -16.74
N ASP A 161 -8.94 -17.86 -17.97
CA ASP A 161 -9.50 -16.63 -18.46
C ASP A 161 -11.01 -16.83 -18.55
N LEU A 162 -11.77 -16.08 -17.75
CA LEU A 162 -13.23 -16.07 -17.80
C LEU A 162 -13.65 -14.84 -18.59
N GLU A 163 -13.79 -15.00 -19.89
CA GLU A 163 -14.50 -14.03 -20.72
C GLU A 163 -16.01 -14.16 -20.46
N THR A 164 -16.56 -13.32 -19.62
CA THR A 164 -18.01 -13.13 -19.55
C THR A 164 -18.42 -12.24 -20.71
N GLN A 165 -18.92 -12.85 -21.79
CA GLN A 165 -19.75 -12.10 -22.75
C GLN A 165 -21.01 -11.66 -21.99
N GLY A 166 -21.19 -10.32 -21.93
CA GLY A 166 -22.34 -9.75 -21.26
C GLY A 166 -23.65 -10.24 -21.88
N LEU A 167 -24.54 -10.68 -21.01
CA LEU A 167 -25.96 -10.85 -21.28
C LEU A 167 -26.66 -9.48 -21.35
#